data_e64cb618278c033808f5064b43a9114e
#
_entry.id   e64cb618278c033808f5064b43a9114e
#
_cell.length_a   1.000
_cell.length_b   1.000
_cell.length_c   1.000
_cell.angle_alpha   90.00
_cell.angle_beta   90.00
_cell.angle_gamma   90.00
#
_symmetry.space_group_name_H-M   'P 1'
#
loop_
_entity.id
_entity.type
_entity.pdbx_description
1 polymer ?
#
loop_
_entity_poly.entity_id
_entity_poly.type
_entity_poly.pdbx_seq_one_letter_code
_entity_poly.pdbx_strand_id
1 'polypeptide(L)'
;MATNNNILNLLDNRFGNNAYWVKKESSYNVYPSKCEGGKVSCDEKQSAGNLKSDGLKNLQSIANKSIQQLVGNRQSEEGKRNQNLLVFPANLKDSPDDLAAKDKYILQLFETGENEYRLSTGNVMGFIGVGKTQIRIKSRFAQNNGNDYFLQYMLSKVFHINLFSWDISKSEEAIFDLTAIMFPYFLKRAWKKGIFKQYRTYEYNDANVRGVLDINRHIRLNMPFAGKIAYRTREYSMDNDVTQLVRHTIEYLRSSSKFKEVLRNDTDTTQAVADICRVTENSYSLRDRQRILNKNSRNVSHPYFVEYAELQNICRLILQHGKLSYGEAKDDKKIYGVLFDGSWLWEEYIATVVKEHFNHYT
;
A
#
# COMPACT_ATOMS: atom_id res chain seq x y z
N MET A 1 -7.82 16.97 -19.63
CA MET A 1 -7.62 15.84 -20.56
C MET A 1 -7.87 14.56 -19.77
N ALA A 2 -8.92 13.82 -20.09
CA ALA A 2 -9.23 12.58 -19.40
C ALA A 2 -8.09 11.57 -19.66
N THR A 3 -7.39 11.21 -18.61
CA THR A 3 -6.42 10.11 -18.64
C THR A 3 -7.22 8.83 -18.86
N ASN A 4 -7.17 8.28 -20.08
CA ASN A 4 -7.78 7.00 -20.42
C ASN A 4 -7.04 5.88 -19.66
N ASN A 5 -7.33 5.74 -18.39
CA ASN A 5 -6.80 4.65 -17.57
C ASN A 5 -7.55 3.36 -17.94
N ASN A 6 -6.80 2.32 -18.32
CA ASN A 6 -7.35 0.98 -18.50
C ASN A 6 -7.79 0.45 -17.11
N ILE A 7 -9.08 0.42 -16.85
CA ILE A 7 -9.64 -0.03 -15.57
C ILE A 7 -10.41 -1.31 -15.80
N LEU A 8 -10.05 -2.37 -15.08
CA LEU A 8 -10.79 -3.63 -15.01
C LEU A 8 -11.51 -3.74 -13.66
N ASN A 9 -12.77 -4.13 -13.71
CA ASN A 9 -13.58 -4.44 -12.54
C ASN A 9 -13.93 -5.93 -12.55
N LEU A 10 -13.23 -6.71 -11.74
CA LEU A 10 -13.37 -8.15 -11.65
C LEU A 10 -14.01 -8.53 -10.31
N LEU A 11 -14.59 -9.71 -10.22
CA LEU A 11 -15.02 -10.33 -8.97
C LEU A 11 -13.98 -11.38 -8.55
N ASP A 12 -13.84 -11.60 -7.24
CA ASP A 12 -12.96 -12.63 -6.70
C ASP A 12 -13.50 -14.04 -7.00
N ASN A 13 -12.60 -15.01 -6.93
CA ASN A 13 -12.93 -16.44 -7.02
C ASN A 13 -13.71 -16.84 -8.29
N ARG A 14 -13.40 -16.20 -9.43
CA ARG A 14 -13.94 -16.52 -10.75
C ARG A 14 -13.00 -17.43 -11.52
N PHE A 15 -13.33 -18.72 -11.64
CA PHE A 15 -12.51 -19.72 -12.34
C PHE A 15 -13.40 -20.75 -13.08
N GLY A 16 -12.76 -21.60 -13.89
CA GLY A 16 -13.46 -22.62 -14.68
C GLY A 16 -14.56 -22.01 -15.54
N ASN A 17 -15.78 -22.54 -15.42
CA ASN A 17 -16.93 -22.07 -16.20
C ASN A 17 -17.36 -20.64 -15.88
N ASN A 18 -16.95 -20.09 -14.73
CA ASN A 18 -17.27 -18.71 -14.31
C ASN A 18 -16.16 -17.70 -14.62
N ALA A 19 -15.05 -18.12 -15.26
CA ALA A 19 -13.95 -17.24 -15.63
C ALA A 19 -14.39 -16.15 -16.62
N TYR A 20 -13.56 -15.12 -16.77
CA TYR A 20 -13.81 -14.06 -17.76
C TYR A 20 -13.27 -14.46 -19.13
N TRP A 21 -13.85 -13.90 -20.16
CA TRP A 21 -13.37 -13.94 -21.55
C TRP A 21 -12.70 -12.61 -21.87
N VAL A 22 -11.52 -12.67 -22.49
CA VAL A 22 -10.83 -11.50 -23.02
C VAL A 22 -10.76 -11.66 -24.53
N LYS A 23 -11.48 -10.82 -25.26
CA LYS A 23 -11.57 -10.88 -26.72
C LYS A 23 -11.02 -9.60 -27.33
N LYS A 24 -10.27 -9.73 -28.42
CA LYS A 24 -9.76 -8.61 -29.20
C LYS A 24 -10.78 -8.19 -30.24
N GLU A 25 -11.17 -6.93 -30.16
CA GLU A 25 -11.91 -6.20 -31.19
C GLU A 25 -11.05 -5.02 -31.67
N SER A 26 -11.50 -3.78 -31.49
CA SER A 26 -10.64 -2.58 -31.61
C SER A 26 -9.69 -2.44 -30.40
N SER A 27 -10.03 -3.07 -29.30
CA SER A 27 -9.33 -3.18 -28.00
C SER A 27 -9.61 -4.55 -27.41
N TYR A 28 -8.98 -4.89 -26.26
CA TYR A 28 -9.28 -6.14 -25.55
C TYR A 28 -10.42 -5.91 -24.57
N ASN A 29 -11.59 -6.45 -24.88
CA ASN A 29 -12.77 -6.38 -24.02
C ASN A 29 -12.81 -7.58 -23.08
N VAL A 30 -13.16 -7.34 -21.80
CA VAL A 30 -13.24 -8.36 -20.76
C VAL A 30 -14.70 -8.57 -20.41
N TYR A 31 -15.18 -9.80 -20.58
CA TYR A 31 -16.57 -10.18 -20.40
C TYR A 31 -16.71 -11.32 -19.38
N PRO A 32 -17.69 -11.32 -18.47
CA PRO A 32 -17.96 -12.45 -17.61
C PRO A 32 -18.52 -13.63 -18.42
N SER A 33 -18.31 -14.84 -17.93
CA SER A 33 -18.96 -16.03 -18.50
C SER A 33 -20.41 -16.11 -18.05
N LYS A 34 -21.26 -16.58 -18.95
CA LYS A 34 -22.66 -16.93 -18.72
C LYS A 34 -22.89 -18.40 -19.02
N CYS A 35 -23.59 -19.09 -18.14
CA CYS A 35 -23.95 -20.49 -18.35
C CYS A 35 -25.47 -20.60 -18.60
N GLU A 36 -25.87 -20.95 -19.82
CA GLU A 36 -27.26 -21.18 -20.20
C GLU A 36 -27.39 -22.57 -20.83
N GLY A 37 -28.31 -23.37 -20.29
CA GLY A 37 -28.55 -24.71 -20.82
C GLY A 37 -27.34 -25.64 -20.83
N GLY A 38 -26.42 -25.50 -19.86
CA GLY A 38 -25.19 -26.31 -19.76
C GLY A 38 -24.04 -25.86 -20.71
N LYS A 39 -24.27 -24.86 -21.55
CA LYS A 39 -23.21 -24.26 -22.39
C LYS A 39 -22.66 -23.00 -21.75
N VAL A 40 -21.33 -22.91 -21.67
CA VAL A 40 -20.62 -21.71 -21.19
C VAL A 40 -20.34 -20.81 -22.38
N SER A 41 -20.84 -19.58 -22.31
CA SER A 41 -20.66 -18.55 -23.33
C SER A 41 -20.19 -17.24 -22.70
N CYS A 42 -19.79 -16.31 -23.53
CA CYS A 42 -19.43 -14.95 -23.16
C CYS A 42 -20.70 -14.12 -22.98
N ASP A 43 -20.84 -13.40 -21.85
CA ASP A 43 -21.92 -12.42 -21.65
C ASP A 43 -21.48 -11.05 -22.19
N GLU A 44 -21.65 -10.82 -23.47
CA GLU A 44 -21.26 -9.56 -24.13
C GLU A 44 -22.08 -8.34 -23.70
N LYS A 45 -23.19 -8.56 -22.96
CA LYS A 45 -24.00 -7.47 -22.42
C LYS A 45 -23.39 -6.83 -21.16
N GLN A 46 -22.48 -7.54 -20.48
CA GLN A 46 -21.82 -7.08 -19.27
C GLN A 46 -20.31 -7.00 -19.52
N SER A 47 -19.78 -5.79 -19.62
CA SER A 47 -18.32 -5.59 -19.73
C SER A 47 -17.71 -5.39 -18.35
N ALA A 48 -16.66 -6.15 -18.01
CA ALA A 48 -15.83 -5.94 -16.83
C ALA A 48 -14.76 -4.86 -17.07
N GLY A 49 -14.58 -4.40 -18.30
CA GLY A 49 -13.64 -3.35 -18.67
C GLY A 49 -13.02 -3.56 -20.05
N ASN A 50 -12.22 -2.59 -20.43
CA ASN A 50 -11.57 -2.56 -21.72
C ASN A 50 -10.07 -2.28 -21.53
N LEU A 51 -9.22 -3.00 -22.28
CA LEU A 51 -7.77 -2.88 -22.25
C LEU A 51 -7.25 -2.52 -23.64
N LYS A 52 -6.40 -1.51 -23.70
CA LYS A 52 -5.54 -1.29 -24.87
C LYS A 52 -4.44 -2.36 -24.93
N SER A 53 -3.70 -2.42 -26.00
CA SER A 53 -2.58 -3.37 -26.17
C SER A 53 -1.56 -3.32 -25.03
N ASP A 54 -1.24 -2.13 -24.53
CA ASP A 54 -0.35 -1.95 -23.38
C ASP A 54 -0.98 -2.47 -22.08
N GLY A 55 -2.32 -2.34 -21.95
CA GLY A 55 -3.06 -2.87 -20.83
C GLY A 55 -3.03 -4.39 -20.76
N LEU A 56 -3.10 -5.08 -21.89
CA LEU A 56 -2.95 -6.54 -21.93
C LEU A 56 -1.53 -6.97 -21.54
N LYS A 57 -0.49 -6.29 -22.03
CA LYS A 57 0.90 -6.56 -21.61
C LYS A 57 1.08 -6.36 -20.12
N ASN A 58 0.49 -5.32 -19.55
CA ASN A 58 0.50 -5.08 -18.11
C ASN A 58 -0.21 -6.19 -17.35
N LEU A 59 -1.39 -6.64 -17.82
CA LEU A 59 -2.11 -7.78 -17.26
C LEU A 59 -1.26 -9.06 -17.29
N GLN A 60 -0.63 -9.36 -18.43
CA GLN A 60 0.27 -10.51 -18.61
C GLN A 60 1.47 -10.46 -17.64
N SER A 61 1.95 -9.26 -17.29
CA SER A 61 3.09 -9.12 -16.37
C SER A 61 2.81 -9.58 -14.94
N ILE A 62 1.54 -9.57 -14.52
CA ILE A 62 1.08 -9.99 -13.19
C ILE A 62 0.34 -11.33 -13.20
N ALA A 63 -0.27 -11.70 -14.32
CA ALA A 63 -0.98 -12.96 -14.48
C ALA A 63 -0.03 -14.16 -14.33
N ASN A 64 -0.56 -15.28 -13.86
CA ASN A 64 0.15 -16.55 -13.68
C ASN A 64 1.37 -16.48 -12.73
N LYS A 65 1.45 -15.42 -11.92
CA LYS A 65 2.47 -15.29 -10.87
C LYS A 65 1.81 -15.40 -9.51
N SER A 66 2.44 -16.15 -8.62
CA SER A 66 1.98 -16.19 -7.22
C SER A 66 2.20 -14.84 -6.53
N ILE A 67 1.45 -14.58 -5.47
CA ILE A 67 1.61 -13.38 -4.65
C ILE A 67 3.06 -13.24 -4.17
N GLN A 68 3.68 -14.35 -3.78
CA GLN A 68 5.08 -14.38 -3.34
C GLN A 68 6.05 -13.96 -4.46
N GLN A 69 5.81 -14.40 -5.69
CA GLN A 69 6.61 -13.98 -6.85
C GLN A 69 6.43 -12.50 -7.17
N LEU A 70 5.21 -11.98 -7.04
CA LEU A 70 4.91 -10.56 -7.31
C LEU A 70 5.49 -9.62 -6.26
N VAL A 71 5.44 -10.00 -4.98
CA VAL A 71 6.05 -9.22 -3.90
C VAL A 71 7.57 -9.30 -3.94
N GLY A 72 8.11 -10.44 -4.45
CA GLY A 72 9.53 -10.68 -4.63
C GLY A 72 10.30 -10.93 -3.34
N ASN A 73 11.45 -11.58 -3.48
CA ASN A 73 12.37 -11.75 -2.36
C ASN A 73 13.02 -10.38 -2.08
N ARG A 74 13.01 -9.90 -0.83
CA ARG A 74 13.55 -8.57 -0.43
C ARG A 74 15.00 -8.34 -0.88
N GLN A 75 15.72 -9.39 -1.23
CA GLN A 75 17.12 -9.35 -1.70
C GLN A 75 17.26 -9.26 -3.22
N SER A 76 16.20 -9.54 -4.00
CA SER A 76 16.23 -9.45 -5.45
C SER A 76 15.91 -8.03 -5.94
N GLU A 77 16.39 -7.66 -7.15
CA GLU A 77 16.06 -6.38 -7.77
C GLU A 77 14.55 -6.25 -8.04
N GLU A 78 13.85 -7.37 -8.32
CA GLU A 78 12.39 -7.40 -8.47
C GLU A 78 11.67 -7.14 -7.15
N GLY A 79 12.13 -7.71 -6.04
CA GLY A 79 11.57 -7.44 -4.71
C GLY A 79 11.76 -5.99 -4.26
N LYS A 80 12.83 -5.33 -4.69
CA LYS A 80 13.03 -3.89 -4.47
C LYS A 80 12.03 -3.04 -5.28
N ARG A 81 11.62 -3.50 -6.47
CA ARG A 81 10.67 -2.80 -7.35
C ARG A 81 9.24 -2.86 -6.85
N ASN A 82 8.86 -3.96 -6.18
CA ASN A 82 7.46 -4.25 -5.83
C ASN A 82 7.12 -3.94 -4.35
N GLN A 83 7.93 -3.13 -3.66
CA GLN A 83 7.67 -2.70 -2.27
C GLN A 83 6.36 -1.90 -2.09
N ASN A 84 5.73 -1.52 -3.19
CA ASN A 84 4.48 -0.75 -3.19
C ASN A 84 3.22 -1.63 -3.24
N LEU A 85 3.38 -2.97 -3.26
CA LEU A 85 2.26 -3.90 -3.15
C LEU A 85 2.08 -4.35 -1.70
N LEU A 86 0.96 -3.95 -1.10
CA LEU A 86 0.56 -4.38 0.24
C LEU A 86 -0.36 -5.58 0.12
N VAL A 87 -0.08 -6.61 0.89
CA VAL A 87 -0.89 -7.83 0.93
C VAL A 87 -1.23 -8.15 2.38
N PHE A 88 -2.47 -8.48 2.64
CA PHE A 88 -2.98 -8.85 3.97
C PHE A 88 -3.55 -10.27 3.95
N PRO A 89 -3.17 -11.09 4.92
CA PRO A 89 -2.27 -10.81 6.05
C PRO A 89 -0.80 -10.64 5.61
N ALA A 90 0.00 -9.96 6.43
CA ALA A 90 1.41 -9.69 6.09
C ALA A 90 2.26 -10.98 5.98
N ASN A 91 1.93 -12.01 6.75
CA ASN A 91 2.57 -13.34 6.71
C ASN A 91 2.30 -14.12 5.41
N LEU A 92 1.29 -13.74 4.64
CA LEU A 92 1.05 -14.33 3.30
C LEU A 92 2.24 -14.16 2.35
N LYS A 93 3.15 -13.24 2.69
CA LYS A 93 4.38 -12.98 1.92
C LYS A 93 5.55 -13.86 2.33
N ASP A 94 5.61 -14.23 3.59
CA ASP A 94 6.84 -14.67 4.26
C ASP A 94 6.79 -16.14 4.73
N SER A 95 5.66 -16.83 4.58
CA SER A 95 5.54 -18.22 5.05
C SER A 95 6.18 -19.20 4.06
N PRO A 96 7.35 -19.75 4.37
CA PRO A 96 7.98 -20.76 3.54
C PRO A 96 7.26 -22.12 3.58
N ASP A 97 6.46 -22.33 4.63
CA ASP A 97 5.77 -23.63 4.89
C ASP A 97 4.29 -23.59 4.47
N ASP A 98 3.76 -22.43 4.11
CA ASP A 98 2.37 -22.30 3.68
C ASP A 98 2.28 -22.60 2.18
N LEU A 99 2.02 -23.88 1.84
CA LEU A 99 1.71 -24.33 0.48
C LEU A 99 0.65 -23.41 -0.18
N ALA A 100 -0.30 -22.90 0.61
CA ALA A 100 -1.32 -22.00 0.17
C ALA A 100 -0.78 -20.66 -0.38
N ALA A 101 0.33 -20.14 0.15
CA ALA A 101 0.91 -18.86 -0.30
C ALA A 101 1.71 -18.99 -1.60
N LYS A 102 2.36 -20.15 -1.81
CA LYS A 102 3.14 -20.42 -3.04
C LYS A 102 2.24 -20.56 -4.26
N ASP A 103 1.05 -21.13 -4.07
CA ASP A 103 0.08 -21.43 -5.13
C ASP A 103 -1.04 -20.39 -5.24
N LYS A 104 -1.00 -19.33 -4.44
CA LYS A 104 -2.04 -18.28 -4.44
C LYS A 104 -1.76 -17.26 -5.54
N TYR A 105 -2.57 -17.32 -6.59
CA TYR A 105 -2.52 -16.39 -7.72
C TYR A 105 -3.56 -15.29 -7.52
N ILE A 106 -3.20 -14.07 -7.91
CA ILE A 106 -4.16 -12.96 -8.00
C ILE A 106 -5.03 -13.18 -9.24
N LEU A 107 -4.37 -13.45 -10.37
CA LEU A 107 -4.97 -13.62 -11.68
C LEU A 107 -4.26 -14.75 -12.43
N GLN A 108 -5.01 -15.51 -13.22
CA GLN A 108 -4.48 -16.45 -14.19
C GLN A 108 -5.03 -16.13 -15.57
N LEU A 109 -4.17 -16.07 -16.56
CA LEU A 109 -4.52 -15.75 -17.94
C LEU A 109 -4.03 -16.88 -18.85
N PHE A 110 -4.95 -17.51 -19.57
CA PHE A 110 -4.68 -18.60 -20.50
C PHE A 110 -5.17 -18.22 -21.89
N GLU A 111 -4.34 -18.40 -22.89
CA GLU A 111 -4.71 -18.25 -24.28
C GLU A 111 -5.58 -19.44 -24.72
N THR A 112 -6.74 -19.15 -25.33
CA THR A 112 -7.70 -20.16 -25.76
C THR A 112 -7.89 -20.17 -27.27
N GLY A 113 -7.44 -19.12 -27.97
CA GLY A 113 -7.53 -18.97 -29.40
C GLY A 113 -6.75 -17.75 -29.88
N GLU A 114 -6.76 -17.50 -31.17
CA GLU A 114 -6.09 -16.33 -31.74
C GLU A 114 -6.71 -15.04 -31.20
N ASN A 115 -5.95 -14.31 -30.34
CA ASN A 115 -6.40 -13.09 -29.65
C ASN A 115 -7.58 -13.28 -28.66
N GLU A 116 -7.81 -14.50 -28.19
CA GLU A 116 -8.77 -14.81 -27.16
C GLU A 116 -8.08 -15.44 -25.93
N TYR A 117 -8.47 -14.97 -24.75
CA TYR A 117 -7.90 -15.43 -23.48
C TYR A 117 -9.01 -15.72 -22.47
N ARG A 118 -8.72 -16.65 -21.57
CA ARG A 118 -9.52 -16.89 -20.36
C ARG A 118 -8.80 -16.29 -19.18
N LEU A 119 -9.50 -15.40 -18.43
CA LEU A 119 -8.98 -14.75 -17.25
C LEU A 119 -9.72 -15.28 -16.01
N SER A 120 -8.98 -15.87 -15.11
CA SER A 120 -9.48 -16.36 -13.80
C SER A 120 -8.96 -15.48 -12.68
N THR A 121 -9.76 -15.31 -11.63
CA THR A 121 -9.37 -14.59 -10.40
C THR A 121 -9.31 -15.56 -9.23
N GLY A 122 -8.33 -15.37 -8.36
CA GLY A 122 -8.19 -16.10 -7.10
C GLY A 122 -9.09 -15.55 -5.99
N ASN A 123 -8.96 -16.10 -4.79
CA ASN A 123 -9.65 -15.63 -3.58
C ASN A 123 -8.93 -14.43 -2.95
N VAL A 124 -8.70 -13.40 -3.77
CA VAL A 124 -8.00 -12.17 -3.38
C VAL A 124 -8.84 -10.99 -3.82
N MET A 125 -9.07 -10.06 -2.92
CA MET A 125 -9.83 -8.84 -3.15
C MET A 125 -8.96 -7.61 -2.99
N GLY A 126 -9.33 -6.49 -3.62
CA GLY A 126 -8.65 -5.21 -3.48
C GLY A 126 -8.30 -4.57 -4.80
N PHE A 127 -7.17 -3.85 -4.81
CA PHE A 127 -6.76 -3.03 -5.95
C PHE A 127 -5.30 -3.31 -6.28
N ILE A 128 -5.01 -3.47 -7.57
CA ILE A 128 -3.66 -3.59 -8.08
C ILE A 128 -3.50 -2.72 -9.34
N GLY A 129 -2.40 -2.01 -9.43
CA GLY A 129 -2.02 -1.20 -10.58
C GLY A 129 -0.69 -1.63 -11.16
N VAL A 130 -0.58 -1.61 -12.50
CA VAL A 130 0.64 -1.83 -13.25
C VAL A 130 0.72 -0.78 -14.35
N GLY A 131 1.72 0.09 -14.28
CA GLY A 131 1.79 1.23 -15.20
C GLY A 131 0.50 2.06 -15.18
N LYS A 132 -0.17 2.16 -16.33
CA LYS A 132 -1.45 2.87 -16.48
C LYS A 132 -2.69 1.97 -16.37
N THR A 133 -2.52 0.70 -16.03
CA THR A 133 -3.62 -0.26 -15.92
C THR A 133 -3.98 -0.45 -14.45
N GLN A 134 -5.26 -0.31 -14.13
CA GLN A 134 -5.80 -0.57 -12.79
C GLN A 134 -6.75 -1.76 -12.83
N ILE A 135 -6.60 -2.66 -11.89
CA ILE A 135 -7.44 -3.84 -11.72
C ILE A 135 -8.07 -3.76 -10.33
N ARG A 136 -9.39 -3.77 -10.28
CA ARG A 136 -10.19 -3.80 -9.06
C ARG A 136 -10.80 -5.18 -8.94
N ILE A 137 -10.46 -5.90 -7.90
CA ILE A 137 -11.05 -7.20 -7.61
C ILE A 137 -11.99 -7.00 -6.43
N LYS A 138 -13.28 -7.05 -6.72
CA LYS A 138 -14.37 -6.90 -5.75
C LYS A 138 -14.72 -8.25 -5.17
N SER A 139 -15.42 -8.23 -4.02
CA SER A 139 -15.97 -9.46 -3.48
C SER A 139 -17.02 -10.07 -4.43
N ARG A 140 -17.16 -11.39 -4.42
CA ARG A 140 -18.22 -12.11 -5.16
C ARG A 140 -19.63 -11.68 -4.78
N PHE A 141 -19.77 -10.99 -3.68
CA PHE A 141 -21.05 -10.46 -3.17
C PHE A 141 -21.32 -9.01 -3.65
N ALA A 142 -20.42 -8.43 -4.43
CA ALA A 142 -20.62 -7.08 -4.97
C ALA A 142 -21.84 -7.05 -5.90
N GLN A 143 -22.68 -6.04 -5.70
CA GLN A 143 -23.88 -5.84 -6.53
C GLN A 143 -23.49 -5.28 -7.92
N ASN A 144 -24.35 -5.51 -8.91
CA ASN A 144 -24.17 -5.04 -10.30
C ASN A 144 -24.00 -3.51 -10.41
N ASN A 145 -24.47 -2.74 -9.42
CA ASN A 145 -24.35 -1.28 -9.36
C ASN A 145 -22.91 -0.77 -9.02
N GLY A 146 -21.96 -1.65 -8.92
CA GLY A 146 -20.55 -1.29 -8.74
C GLY A 146 -20.10 -1.11 -7.28
N ASN A 147 -21.01 -1.05 -6.33
CA ASN A 147 -20.68 -0.89 -4.92
C ASN A 147 -20.46 -2.27 -4.27
N ASP A 148 -19.36 -2.39 -3.52
CA ASP A 148 -19.03 -3.57 -2.73
C ASP A 148 -19.20 -3.27 -1.24
N TYR A 149 -20.45 -3.11 -0.82
CA TYR A 149 -20.81 -2.81 0.57
C TYR A 149 -20.30 -3.86 1.54
N PHE A 150 -20.26 -5.13 1.11
CA PHE A 150 -19.82 -6.21 1.96
C PHE A 150 -18.32 -6.12 2.26
N LEU A 151 -17.51 -5.91 1.22
CA LEU A 151 -16.07 -5.68 1.40
C LEU A 151 -15.80 -4.44 2.27
N GLN A 152 -16.51 -3.32 2.00
CA GLN A 152 -16.39 -2.11 2.81
C GLN A 152 -16.74 -2.36 4.27
N TYR A 153 -17.80 -3.12 4.53
CA TYR A 153 -18.23 -3.47 5.87
C TYR A 153 -17.21 -4.34 6.60
N MET A 154 -16.70 -5.39 5.96
CA MET A 154 -15.64 -6.23 6.53
C MET A 154 -14.39 -5.40 6.85
N LEU A 155 -13.92 -4.60 5.90
CA LEU A 155 -12.76 -3.73 6.11
C LEU A 155 -12.98 -2.73 7.25
N SER A 156 -14.18 -2.13 7.34
CA SER A 156 -14.49 -1.19 8.41
C SER A 156 -14.46 -1.83 9.79
N LYS A 157 -14.93 -3.08 9.91
CA LYS A 157 -14.90 -3.84 11.16
C LYS A 157 -13.49 -4.29 11.53
N VAL A 158 -12.76 -4.88 10.60
CA VAL A 158 -11.41 -5.44 10.85
C VAL A 158 -10.39 -4.35 11.16
N PHE A 159 -10.44 -3.23 10.43
CA PHE A 159 -9.50 -2.12 10.61
C PHE A 159 -10.02 -1.01 11.53
N HIS A 160 -11.23 -1.14 12.07
CA HIS A 160 -11.90 -0.13 12.89
C HIS A 160 -11.92 1.27 12.24
N ILE A 161 -12.32 1.31 10.96
CA ILE A 161 -12.34 2.52 10.13
C ILE A 161 -13.75 2.74 9.61
N ASN A 162 -14.23 4.00 9.61
CA ASN A 162 -15.51 4.32 8.98
C ASN A 162 -15.36 4.51 7.47
N LEU A 163 -15.67 3.48 6.69
CA LEU A 163 -15.60 3.49 5.23
C LEU A 163 -16.92 3.92 4.55
N PHE A 164 -18.03 3.98 5.29
CA PHE A 164 -19.35 4.24 4.70
C PHE A 164 -19.52 5.67 4.17
N SER A 165 -18.73 6.60 4.64
CA SER A 165 -18.71 7.99 4.13
C SER A 165 -17.93 8.14 2.82
N TRP A 166 -17.30 7.06 2.31
CA TRP A 166 -16.36 7.11 1.20
C TRP A 166 -16.83 6.24 0.03
N ASP A 167 -17.05 6.85 -1.12
CA ASP A 167 -17.37 6.11 -2.35
C ASP A 167 -16.07 5.65 -3.06
N ILE A 168 -15.37 4.72 -2.43
CA ILE A 168 -14.09 4.18 -2.93
C ILE A 168 -14.29 3.46 -4.28
N SER A 169 -15.47 2.87 -4.50
CA SER A 169 -15.74 2.06 -5.69
C SER A 169 -15.77 2.87 -6.99
N LYS A 170 -16.08 4.16 -6.92
CA LYS A 170 -16.17 5.06 -8.07
C LYS A 170 -14.93 5.94 -8.26
N SER A 171 -14.04 6.00 -7.28
CA SER A 171 -12.84 6.82 -7.36
C SER A 171 -11.85 6.23 -8.38
N GLU A 172 -11.34 7.05 -9.28
CA GLU A 172 -10.21 6.68 -10.14
C GLU A 172 -8.94 6.43 -9.31
N GLU A 173 -8.87 6.99 -8.11
CA GLU A 173 -7.78 6.88 -7.15
C GLU A 173 -8.09 5.91 -6.00
N ALA A 174 -8.93 4.90 -6.24
CA ALA A 174 -9.42 3.99 -5.19
C ALA A 174 -8.30 3.35 -4.34
N ILE A 175 -7.15 3.04 -4.95
CA ILE A 175 -5.98 2.49 -4.24
C ILE A 175 -5.45 3.51 -3.24
N PHE A 176 -5.34 4.77 -3.66
CA PHE A 176 -4.86 5.84 -2.80
C PHE A 176 -5.83 6.13 -1.66
N ASP A 177 -7.11 6.25 -1.98
CA ASP A 177 -8.16 6.49 -0.99
C ASP A 177 -8.12 5.42 0.10
N LEU A 178 -8.04 4.16 -0.28
CA LEU A 178 -7.98 3.05 0.65
C LEU A 178 -6.71 3.12 1.52
N THR A 179 -5.53 3.37 0.92
CA THR A 179 -4.27 3.47 1.69
C THR A 179 -4.27 4.64 2.66
N ALA A 180 -4.84 5.79 2.27
CA ALA A 180 -4.96 6.97 3.13
C ALA A 180 -5.88 6.70 4.32
N ILE A 181 -7.00 6.02 4.09
CA ILE A 181 -7.97 5.66 5.14
C ILE A 181 -7.39 4.60 6.09
N MET A 182 -6.55 3.68 5.61
CA MET A 182 -5.91 2.65 6.45
C MET A 182 -4.74 3.20 7.28
N PHE A 183 -4.20 4.37 6.96
CA PHE A 183 -3.04 4.95 7.65
C PHE A 183 -3.18 5.01 9.18
N PRO A 184 -4.30 5.45 9.80
CA PRO A 184 -4.46 5.48 11.25
C PRO A 184 -4.31 4.13 11.92
N TYR A 185 -4.78 3.07 11.30
CA TYR A 185 -4.65 1.71 11.84
C TYR A 185 -3.17 1.33 12.01
N PHE A 186 -2.34 1.54 10.97
CA PHE A 186 -0.91 1.26 11.04
C PHE A 186 -0.17 2.19 11.97
N LEU A 187 -0.55 3.48 11.98
CA LEU A 187 0.01 4.47 12.89
C LEU A 187 -0.20 4.06 14.34
N LYS A 188 -1.43 3.69 14.73
CA LYS A 188 -1.75 3.25 16.10
C LYS A 188 -1.01 1.99 16.50
N ARG A 189 -0.95 0.99 15.63
CA ARG A 189 -0.20 -0.25 15.91
C ARG A 189 1.28 0.02 16.16
N ALA A 190 1.91 0.83 15.33
CA ALA A 190 3.30 1.22 15.50
C ALA A 190 3.50 2.09 16.76
N TRP A 191 2.64 3.10 16.97
CA TRP A 191 2.70 4.00 18.12
C TRP A 191 2.54 3.28 19.46
N LYS A 192 1.69 2.26 19.57
CA LYS A 192 1.53 1.42 20.79
C LYS A 192 2.81 0.69 21.18
N LYS A 193 3.75 0.45 20.26
CA LYS A 193 5.09 -0.07 20.58
C LYS A 193 6.06 1.01 21.04
N GLY A 194 5.63 2.26 21.05
CA GLY A 194 6.45 3.44 21.32
C GLY A 194 6.98 4.07 20.02
N ILE A 195 7.45 5.32 20.13
CA ILE A 195 8.02 6.03 18.98
C ILE A 195 9.36 5.38 18.61
N PHE A 196 9.54 5.10 17.33
CA PHE A 196 10.76 4.50 16.80
C PHE A 196 11.99 5.36 17.09
N LYS A 197 13.03 4.75 17.63
CA LYS A 197 14.28 5.40 17.96
C LYS A 197 15.40 4.81 17.12
N GLN A 198 16.31 5.68 16.69
CA GLN A 198 17.49 5.30 15.94
C GLN A 198 18.67 6.18 16.30
N TYR A 199 19.88 5.61 16.23
CA TYR A 199 21.08 6.41 16.39
C TYR A 199 21.23 7.40 15.24
N ARG A 200 21.34 8.70 15.58
CA ARG A 200 21.58 9.79 14.64
C ARG A 200 22.86 10.51 15.00
N THR A 201 23.63 10.89 14.00
CA THR A 201 24.82 11.71 14.20
C THR A 201 24.44 13.18 14.09
N TYR A 202 24.74 13.94 15.14
CA TYR A 202 24.57 15.38 15.20
C TYR A 202 25.94 16.05 15.11
N GLU A 203 25.98 17.19 14.43
CA GLU A 203 27.17 17.98 14.25
C GLU A 203 27.05 19.30 15.03
N TYR A 204 27.98 19.52 15.91
CA TYR A 204 28.03 20.70 16.77
C TYR A 204 29.30 21.51 16.52
N ASN A 205 29.26 22.83 16.82
CA ASN A 205 30.36 23.73 16.79
C ASN A 205 30.25 24.75 17.94
N ASP A 206 30.64 24.35 19.13
CA ASP A 206 30.57 25.15 20.36
C ASP A 206 31.78 24.88 21.25
N ALA A 207 31.86 25.57 22.41
CA ALA A 207 32.95 25.44 23.37
C ALA A 207 32.83 24.20 24.26
N ASN A 208 31.67 23.53 24.28
CA ASN A 208 31.41 22.41 25.18
C ASN A 208 31.43 21.08 24.44
N VAL A 209 32.61 20.53 24.22
CA VAL A 209 32.80 19.29 23.47
C VAL A 209 32.23 18.10 24.22
N ARG A 210 31.22 17.42 23.58
CA ARG A 210 30.53 16.25 24.13
C ARG A 210 30.68 15.00 23.27
N GLY A 211 31.48 15.04 22.22
CA GLY A 211 31.61 13.94 21.27
C GLY A 211 32.98 13.88 20.58
N VAL A 212 33.02 13.16 19.47
CA VAL A 212 34.26 12.96 18.69
C VAL A 212 34.54 14.21 17.86
N LEU A 213 35.79 14.70 17.93
CA LEU A 213 36.24 15.84 17.16
C LEU A 213 36.15 15.56 15.66
N ASP A 214 35.59 16.51 14.94
CA ASP A 214 35.60 16.53 13.47
C ASP A 214 36.71 17.46 12.99
N ILE A 215 37.91 16.91 12.87
CA ILE A 215 39.14 17.68 12.57
C ILE A 215 39.00 18.48 11.28
N ASN A 216 38.48 17.83 10.21
CA ASN A 216 38.34 18.49 8.91
C ASN A 216 37.36 19.68 8.96
N ARG A 217 36.25 19.50 9.67
CA ARG A 217 35.28 20.55 9.85
C ARG A 217 35.77 21.63 10.82
N HIS A 218 36.52 21.23 11.86
CA HIS A 218 37.13 22.16 12.82
C HIS A 218 38.12 23.11 12.13
N ILE A 219 39.05 22.58 11.33
CA ILE A 219 40.00 23.39 10.58
C ILE A 219 39.28 24.36 9.65
N ARG A 220 38.27 23.89 8.95
CA ARG A 220 37.51 24.73 8.00
C ARG A 220 36.70 25.86 8.65
N LEU A 221 36.12 25.61 9.85
CA LEU A 221 35.19 26.53 10.50
C LEU A 221 35.84 27.40 11.59
N ASN A 222 36.93 26.91 12.21
CA ASN A 222 37.50 27.49 13.42
C ASN A 222 38.98 27.85 13.30
N MET A 223 39.47 28.09 12.09
CA MET A 223 40.80 28.61 11.87
C MET A 223 40.74 30.05 11.32
N PRO A 224 41.21 31.06 12.05
CA PRO A 224 41.90 31.00 13.37
C PRO A 224 40.95 30.60 14.52
N PHE A 225 41.48 29.97 15.56
CA PHE A 225 40.72 29.45 16.68
C PHE A 225 40.00 30.57 17.46
N ALA A 226 38.67 30.49 17.56
CA ALA A 226 37.79 31.45 18.25
C ALA A 226 37.06 30.83 19.44
N GLY A 227 37.63 29.83 20.12
CA GLY A 227 37.05 29.19 21.30
C GLY A 227 35.96 28.17 21.00
N LYS A 228 35.68 27.85 19.72
CA LYS A 228 34.68 26.83 19.32
C LYS A 228 35.39 25.62 18.73
N ILE A 229 34.83 24.46 18.98
CA ILE A 229 35.31 23.17 18.50
C ILE A 229 34.22 22.44 17.73
N ALA A 230 34.53 22.00 16.50
CA ALA A 230 33.61 21.20 15.72
C ALA A 230 33.74 19.73 16.13
N TYR A 231 32.61 19.13 16.54
CA TYR A 231 32.56 17.75 16.96
C TYR A 231 31.25 17.08 16.53
N ARG A 232 31.18 15.76 16.62
CA ARG A 232 30.00 14.95 16.32
C ARG A 232 29.62 14.14 17.54
N THR A 233 28.30 14.08 17.80
CA THR A 233 27.73 13.16 18.80
C THR A 233 26.88 12.09 18.06
N ARG A 234 26.76 10.93 18.67
CA ARG A 234 25.86 9.88 18.20
C ARG A 234 24.80 9.67 19.27
N GLU A 235 23.59 10.16 19.00
CA GLU A 235 22.50 10.17 19.96
C GLU A 235 21.38 9.25 19.52
N TYR A 236 20.72 8.60 20.50
CA TYR A 236 19.57 7.75 20.25
C TYR A 236 18.31 8.61 20.21
N SER A 237 17.89 8.98 18.99
CA SER A 237 16.87 9.99 18.76
C SER A 237 15.56 9.41 18.26
N MET A 238 14.44 9.97 18.74
CA MET A 238 13.10 9.76 18.18
C MET A 238 12.92 10.52 16.87
N ASP A 239 13.64 11.62 16.67
CA ASP A 239 13.67 12.33 15.39
C ASP A 239 14.68 11.65 14.47
N ASN A 240 14.18 10.80 13.59
CA ASN A 240 14.95 10.03 12.63
C ASN A 240 14.21 9.93 11.29
N ASP A 241 14.84 9.33 10.28
CA ASP A 241 14.28 9.30 8.93
C ASP A 241 12.94 8.56 8.85
N VAL A 242 12.66 7.59 9.75
CA VAL A 242 11.39 6.85 9.80
C VAL A 242 10.27 7.72 10.37
N THR A 243 10.51 8.38 11.51
CA THR A 243 9.52 9.28 12.11
C THR A 243 9.26 10.51 11.24
N GLN A 244 10.29 10.99 10.54
CA GLN A 244 10.13 12.04 9.52
C GLN A 244 9.26 11.60 8.34
N LEU A 245 9.37 10.35 7.88
CA LEU A 245 8.50 9.80 6.85
C LEU A 245 7.03 9.82 7.29
N VAL A 246 6.76 9.37 8.52
CA VAL A 246 5.42 9.42 9.12
C VAL A 246 4.93 10.87 9.23
N ARG A 247 5.79 11.78 9.68
CA ARG A 247 5.46 13.24 9.73
C ARG A 247 5.06 13.79 8.38
N HIS A 248 5.82 13.52 7.33
CA HIS A 248 5.49 13.97 5.97
C HIS A 248 4.15 13.43 5.49
N THR A 249 3.81 12.18 5.86
CA THR A 249 2.51 11.58 5.53
C THR A 249 1.38 12.27 6.28
N ILE A 250 1.55 12.55 7.57
CA ILE A 250 0.58 13.30 8.37
C ILE A 250 0.31 14.67 7.75
N GLU A 251 1.34 15.42 7.40
CA GLU A 251 1.16 16.76 6.81
C GLU A 251 0.52 16.70 5.42
N TYR A 252 0.85 15.67 4.63
CA TYR A 252 0.22 15.44 3.34
C TYR A 252 -1.28 15.18 3.49
N LEU A 253 -1.69 14.27 4.38
CA LEU A 253 -3.10 13.98 4.64
C LEU A 253 -3.83 15.20 5.24
N ARG A 254 -3.17 15.94 6.14
CA ARG A 254 -3.72 17.17 6.75
C ARG A 254 -3.99 18.26 5.71
N SER A 255 -3.15 18.38 4.69
CA SER A 255 -3.31 19.36 3.61
C SER A 255 -4.47 19.04 2.66
N SER A 256 -4.95 17.79 2.66
CA SER A 256 -6.07 17.36 1.82
C SER A 256 -7.40 17.59 2.53
N SER A 257 -8.33 18.29 1.86
CA SER A 257 -9.70 18.47 2.38
C SER A 257 -10.42 17.14 2.57
N LYS A 258 -10.10 16.16 1.73
CA LYS A 258 -10.69 14.82 1.73
C LYS A 258 -10.22 13.97 2.92
N PHE A 259 -8.92 14.02 3.27
CA PHE A 259 -8.33 13.07 4.23
C PHE A 259 -8.00 13.63 5.61
N LYS A 260 -8.15 14.94 5.81
CA LYS A 260 -7.81 15.57 7.11
C LYS A 260 -8.57 14.97 8.30
N GLU A 261 -9.81 14.54 8.09
CA GLU A 261 -10.66 13.95 9.15
C GLU A 261 -10.19 12.55 9.56
N VAL A 262 -9.50 11.82 8.67
CA VAL A 262 -8.94 10.50 8.96
C VAL A 262 -7.93 10.56 10.13
N LEU A 263 -7.24 11.69 10.29
CA LEU A 263 -6.27 11.93 11.38
C LEU A 263 -6.93 12.27 12.72
N ARG A 264 -8.26 12.46 12.75
CA ARG A 264 -9.04 12.81 13.95
C ARG A 264 -10.09 11.77 14.29
N ASN A 265 -10.02 10.61 13.67
CA ASN A 265 -11.07 9.58 13.76
C ASN A 265 -11.27 9.05 15.19
N ASP A 266 -10.21 9.00 15.98
CA ASP A 266 -10.24 8.55 17.38
C ASP A 266 -9.12 9.20 18.24
N THR A 267 -9.23 9.05 19.55
CA THR A 267 -8.30 9.65 20.53
C THR A 267 -6.87 9.13 20.36
N ASP A 268 -6.68 7.81 20.13
CA ASP A 268 -5.37 7.19 19.96
C ASP A 268 -4.67 7.73 18.71
N THR A 269 -5.42 7.88 17.60
CA THR A 269 -4.88 8.46 16.36
C THR A 269 -4.47 9.91 16.59
N THR A 270 -5.32 10.70 17.24
CA THR A 270 -5.02 12.11 17.52
C THR A 270 -3.78 12.25 18.39
N GLN A 271 -3.64 11.40 19.42
CA GLN A 271 -2.47 11.40 20.30
C GLN A 271 -1.20 10.96 19.55
N ALA A 272 -1.27 9.89 18.76
CA ALA A 272 -0.15 9.43 17.96
C ALA A 272 0.35 10.51 16.98
N VAL A 273 -0.58 11.20 16.31
CA VAL A 273 -0.27 12.33 15.43
C VAL A 273 0.41 13.47 16.20
N ALA A 274 -0.10 13.84 17.37
CA ALA A 274 0.48 14.89 18.21
C ALA A 274 1.90 14.54 18.66
N ASP A 275 2.13 13.29 19.10
CA ASP A 275 3.43 12.83 19.56
C ASP A 275 4.49 12.83 18.43
N ILE A 276 4.14 12.32 17.24
CA ILE A 276 5.03 12.38 16.06
C ILE A 276 5.33 13.82 15.68
N CYS A 277 4.32 14.69 15.68
CA CYS A 277 4.51 16.11 15.38
C CYS A 277 5.47 16.78 16.37
N ARG A 278 5.32 16.52 17.67
CA ARG A 278 6.16 17.08 18.73
C ARG A 278 7.62 16.67 18.59
N VAL A 279 7.90 15.36 18.39
CA VAL A 279 9.29 14.88 18.33
C VAL A 279 10.03 15.29 17.06
N THR A 280 9.32 15.70 16.02
CA THR A 280 9.88 16.10 14.72
C THR A 280 9.79 17.61 14.47
N GLU A 281 9.28 18.40 15.41
CA GLU A 281 8.95 19.82 15.24
C GLU A 281 10.14 20.66 14.73
N ASN A 282 11.28 20.50 15.37
CA ASN A 282 12.45 21.33 15.11
C ASN A 282 13.23 20.98 13.82
N SER A 283 12.93 19.84 13.22
CA SER A 283 13.69 19.30 12.08
C SER A 283 12.84 19.07 10.83
N TYR A 284 11.52 19.20 10.93
CA TYR A 284 10.61 19.01 9.81
C TYR A 284 10.73 20.14 8.78
N SER A 285 10.92 19.78 7.53
CA SER A 285 10.86 20.70 6.39
C SER A 285 10.15 20.04 5.21
N LEU A 286 9.13 20.69 4.67
CA LEU A 286 8.39 20.19 3.50
C LEU A 286 9.30 19.89 2.30
N ARG A 287 10.38 20.66 2.14
CA ARG A 287 11.38 20.50 1.06
C ARG A 287 12.12 19.17 1.14
N ASP A 288 12.23 18.58 2.32
CA ASP A 288 12.97 17.35 2.58
C ASP A 288 12.21 16.08 2.18
N ARG A 289 10.95 16.16 1.75
CA ARG A 289 10.10 15.00 1.42
C ARG A 289 10.81 13.99 0.52
N GLN A 290 11.44 14.44 -0.55
CA GLN A 290 12.10 13.52 -1.49
C GLN A 290 13.33 12.86 -0.87
N ARG A 291 14.12 13.60 -0.09
CA ARG A 291 15.28 13.09 0.64
C ARG A 291 14.85 12.01 1.65
N ILE A 292 13.78 12.27 2.39
CA ILE A 292 13.24 11.33 3.38
C ILE A 292 12.66 10.08 2.70
N LEU A 293 11.93 10.21 1.59
CA LEU A 293 11.46 9.07 0.79
C LEU A 293 12.61 8.18 0.31
N ASN A 294 13.71 8.79 -0.20
CA ASN A 294 14.87 8.05 -0.67
C ASN A 294 15.57 7.29 0.46
N LYS A 295 15.72 7.90 1.64
CA LYS A 295 16.29 7.26 2.82
C LYS A 295 15.45 6.11 3.36
N ASN A 296 14.12 6.18 3.18
CA ASN A 296 13.17 5.14 3.54
C ASN A 296 12.87 4.16 2.38
N SER A 297 13.75 4.05 1.39
CA SER A 297 13.60 3.08 0.28
C SER A 297 13.62 1.63 0.76
N ARG A 298 14.23 1.34 1.90
CA ARG A 298 14.22 0.03 2.57
C ARG A 298 13.47 0.11 3.88
N ASN A 299 12.74 -0.96 4.20
CA ASN A 299 12.05 -1.05 5.49
C ASN A 299 13.03 -1.22 6.63
N VAL A 300 12.63 -0.70 7.79
CA VAL A 300 13.30 -0.98 9.06
C VAL A 300 13.25 -2.49 9.33
N SER A 301 14.41 -3.06 9.67
CA SER A 301 14.50 -4.43 10.17
C SER A 301 14.88 -4.36 11.66
N HIS A 302 13.89 -4.32 12.53
CA HIS A 302 14.09 -4.26 13.97
C HIS A 302 13.14 -5.26 14.66
N PRO A 303 13.65 -6.19 15.50
CA PRO A 303 12.83 -7.27 16.08
C PRO A 303 11.63 -6.76 16.89
N TYR A 304 11.78 -5.65 17.61
CA TYR A 304 10.73 -5.07 18.43
C TYR A 304 9.77 -4.15 17.68
N PHE A 305 10.25 -3.43 16.65
CA PHE A 305 9.47 -2.41 15.91
C PHE A 305 9.01 -2.91 14.54
N VAL A 306 8.49 -4.14 14.48
CA VAL A 306 8.06 -4.77 13.21
C VAL A 306 6.94 -3.97 12.54
N GLU A 307 6.04 -3.39 13.33
CA GLU A 307 4.89 -2.61 12.84
C GLU A 307 5.31 -1.34 12.08
N TYR A 308 6.51 -0.80 12.38
CA TYR A 308 7.04 0.34 11.64
C TYR A 308 7.41 0.00 10.19
N ALA A 309 7.73 -1.25 9.88
CA ALA A 309 7.98 -1.66 8.50
C ALA A 309 6.70 -1.59 7.64
N GLU A 310 5.55 -1.99 8.22
CA GLU A 310 4.24 -1.88 7.57
C GLU A 310 3.82 -0.42 7.43
N LEU A 311 4.00 0.39 8.49
CA LEU A 311 3.73 1.82 8.46
C LEU A 311 4.58 2.55 7.41
N GLN A 312 5.87 2.20 7.26
CA GLN A 312 6.72 2.75 6.20
C GLN A 312 6.17 2.45 4.79
N ASN A 313 5.66 1.23 4.57
CA ASN A 313 5.07 0.85 3.28
C ASN A 313 3.86 1.74 2.95
N ILE A 314 2.92 1.89 3.89
CA ILE A 314 1.76 2.77 3.75
C ILE A 314 2.18 4.22 3.49
N CYS A 315 3.10 4.75 4.28
CA CYS A 315 3.60 6.12 4.11
C CYS A 315 4.19 6.36 2.71
N ARG A 316 4.99 5.41 2.22
CA ARG A 316 5.56 5.50 0.86
C ARG A 316 4.49 5.50 -0.22
N LEU A 317 3.50 4.60 -0.12
CA LEU A 317 2.38 4.56 -1.07
C LEU A 317 1.64 5.90 -1.11
N ILE A 318 1.29 6.46 0.05
CA ILE A 318 0.59 7.74 0.13
C ILE A 318 1.44 8.87 -0.46
N LEU A 319 2.72 8.97 -0.10
CA LEU A 319 3.56 10.08 -0.54
C LEU A 319 4.04 9.97 -2.00
N GLN A 320 4.10 8.77 -2.54
CA GLN A 320 4.47 8.52 -3.95
C GLN A 320 3.29 8.65 -4.89
N HIS A 321 2.07 8.42 -4.42
CA HIS A 321 0.87 8.50 -5.25
C HIS A 321 0.66 9.88 -5.88
N GLY A 322 0.96 10.96 -5.19
CA GLY A 322 0.91 12.31 -5.74
C GLY A 322 1.80 12.52 -6.97
N LYS A 323 2.82 11.67 -7.18
CA LYS A 323 3.65 11.66 -8.40
C LYS A 323 3.06 10.78 -9.51
N LEU A 324 2.35 9.70 -9.14
CA LEU A 324 1.70 8.80 -10.10
C LEU A 324 0.48 9.47 -10.76
N SER A 325 -0.27 10.29 -10.00
CA SER A 325 -1.42 11.06 -10.51
C SER A 325 -1.04 12.12 -11.54
N TYR A 326 0.19 12.63 -11.53
CA TYR A 326 0.66 13.66 -12.48
C TYR A 326 1.33 13.10 -13.74
N GLY A 327 1.21 11.81 -14.05
CA GLY A 327 1.65 11.22 -15.31
C GLY A 327 3.18 11.10 -15.49
N GLU A 328 3.97 11.32 -14.45
CA GLU A 328 5.44 11.21 -14.49
C GLU A 328 6.00 9.82 -14.10
N ALA A 329 5.18 8.77 -14.15
CA ALA A 329 5.68 7.42 -13.95
C ALA A 329 6.59 7.02 -15.11
N LYS A 330 7.89 7.30 -14.99
CA LYS A 330 8.94 6.88 -15.95
C LYS A 330 9.19 5.37 -15.97
N ASP A 331 8.48 4.59 -15.15
CA ASP A 331 8.70 3.16 -15.01
C ASP A 331 7.37 2.41 -15.17
N ASP A 332 7.06 2.04 -16.41
CA ASP A 332 5.81 1.35 -16.79
C ASP A 332 5.66 -0.06 -16.17
N LYS A 333 6.65 -0.53 -15.41
CA LYS A 333 6.69 -1.89 -14.85
C LYS A 333 6.47 -1.95 -13.33
N LYS A 334 6.25 -0.81 -12.66
CA LYS A 334 6.02 -0.83 -11.21
C LYS A 334 4.63 -1.36 -10.88
N ILE A 335 4.60 -2.35 -10.00
CA ILE A 335 3.37 -2.90 -9.43
C ILE A 335 3.11 -2.19 -8.10
N TYR A 336 1.88 -1.75 -7.89
CA TYR A 336 1.44 -1.10 -6.66
C TYR A 336 0.00 -1.52 -6.34
N GLY A 337 -0.36 -1.51 -5.07
CA GLY A 337 -1.72 -1.87 -4.70
C GLY A 337 -1.88 -2.33 -3.27
N VAL A 338 -3.12 -2.67 -2.94
CA VAL A 338 -3.54 -3.24 -1.66
C VAL A 338 -4.43 -4.43 -1.93
N LEU A 339 -4.04 -5.58 -1.45
CA LEU A 339 -4.73 -6.84 -1.64
C LEU A 339 -5.03 -7.50 -0.30
N PHE A 340 -6.21 -8.11 -0.22
CA PHE A 340 -6.68 -8.85 0.94
C PHE A 340 -6.98 -10.28 0.52
N ASP A 341 -6.47 -11.22 1.29
CA ASP A 341 -6.94 -12.60 1.20
C ASP A 341 -8.40 -12.67 1.67
N GLY A 342 -9.26 -13.18 0.82
CA GLY A 342 -10.69 -13.24 1.11
C GLY A 342 -11.03 -14.15 2.30
N SER A 343 -10.30 -15.26 2.46
CA SER A 343 -10.50 -16.17 3.60
C SER A 343 -10.07 -15.52 4.90
N TRP A 344 -8.87 -14.95 4.92
CA TRP A 344 -8.35 -14.25 6.10
C TRP A 344 -9.24 -13.06 6.50
N LEU A 345 -9.67 -12.25 5.54
CA LEU A 345 -10.52 -11.09 5.83
C LEU A 345 -11.87 -11.51 6.44
N TRP A 346 -12.42 -12.62 5.95
CA TRP A 346 -13.65 -13.20 6.50
C TRP A 346 -13.44 -13.72 7.93
N GLU A 347 -12.36 -14.44 8.19
CA GLU A 347 -12.02 -14.96 9.53
C GLU A 347 -11.82 -13.84 10.55
N GLU A 348 -11.06 -12.79 10.20
CA GLU A 348 -10.85 -11.61 11.06
C GLU A 348 -12.16 -10.85 11.31
N TYR A 349 -12.99 -10.72 10.28
CA TYR A 349 -14.31 -10.12 10.43
C TYR A 349 -15.18 -10.90 11.43
N ILE A 350 -15.29 -12.20 11.28
CA ILE A 350 -16.07 -13.05 12.20
C ILE A 350 -15.47 -12.99 13.61
N ALA A 351 -14.15 -13.09 13.75
CA ALA A 351 -13.49 -12.99 15.04
C ALA A 351 -13.79 -11.64 15.75
N THR A 352 -13.81 -10.56 14.99
CA THR A 352 -14.14 -9.22 15.52
C THR A 352 -15.59 -9.14 15.97
N VAL A 353 -16.54 -9.61 15.15
CA VAL A 353 -17.95 -9.61 15.48
C VAL A 353 -18.25 -10.49 16.70
N VAL A 354 -17.63 -11.68 16.75
CA VAL A 354 -17.80 -12.58 17.90
C VAL A 354 -17.26 -11.93 19.19
N LYS A 355 -16.07 -11.34 19.17
CA LYS A 355 -15.52 -10.61 20.32
C LYS A 355 -16.43 -9.47 20.78
N GLU A 356 -16.96 -8.67 19.85
CA GLU A 356 -17.88 -7.56 20.18
C GLU A 356 -19.14 -8.06 20.89
N HIS A 357 -19.66 -9.23 20.52
CA HIS A 357 -20.94 -9.74 21.06
C HIS A 357 -20.76 -10.61 22.32
N PHE A 358 -19.62 -11.28 22.48
CA PHE A 358 -19.39 -12.23 23.57
C PHE A 358 -18.46 -11.72 24.68
N ASN A 359 -17.88 -10.54 24.56
CA ASN A 359 -17.07 -9.91 25.64
C ASN A 359 -17.89 -9.58 26.91
N HIS A 360 -19.20 -9.81 26.93
CA HIS A 360 -20.05 -9.66 28.11
C HIS A 360 -20.20 -10.97 28.92
N TYR A 361 -19.54 -12.06 28.51
CA TYR A 361 -19.69 -13.39 29.14
C TYR A 361 -18.37 -13.92 29.73
N THR A 362 -17.30 -13.15 29.74
CA THR A 362 -16.07 -13.40 30.47
C THR A 362 -15.87 -12.28 31.51
#